data_5b7f10ba01f0f0cb3ecf13dd459bf2a3
#
_entry.id   5b7f10ba01f0f0cb3ecf13dd459bf2a3
#
_cell.length_a   1.000
_cell.length_b   1.000
_cell.length_c   1.000
_cell.angle_alpha   90.00
_cell.angle_beta   90.00
_cell.angle_gamma   90.00
#
_symmetry.space_group_name_H-M   'P 1'
#
loop_
_entity.id
_entity.type
_entity.pdbx_description
1 polymer ?
#
loop_
_entity_poly.entity_id
_entity_poly.type
_entity_poly.pdbx_seq_one_letter_code
_entity_poly.pdbx_strand_id
1 'polypeptide(L)'
;MRPLKILTDTTCDLSPEYTGKYGITLIPGHLTVPDRGDIPAFVEWKEYDRDSFYADLKKRPEAYTTAPPNIDEFAAALEKLVSEGSDVIAITISAGISGSYGFLCKAAETVREAHPEAKIGCVDSRRFGPCIGLIAIYAAKMAQDGRSFDETLEWVETNKNRFRQSGWLDDLSFVAKKGRITHAKAFFGTLAGVKPIGEFDENGLTTVLVKATGAKAAYELMIGYIEKTIEDPEDQTVFIAQSCRRRQAEEYKRLIEERIKPKAVVINDVYPACGINIGPGLMAAYYVGSPISKGLEAEKKIFEELSKKN
;
A
#
# COMPACT_ATOMS: atom_id res chain seq x y z
N MET A 1 21.65 22.14 -8.17
CA MET A 1 20.51 21.54 -7.44
C MET A 1 20.93 20.14 -7.09
N ARG A 2 20.77 19.70 -5.84
CA ARG A 2 21.06 18.30 -5.42
C ARG A 2 20.05 17.37 -6.11
N PRO A 3 20.44 16.19 -6.60
CA PRO A 3 19.49 15.22 -7.15
C PRO A 3 18.47 14.81 -6.09
N LEU A 4 17.20 14.64 -6.48
CA LEU A 4 16.16 14.14 -5.60
C LEU A 4 16.09 12.62 -5.66
N LYS A 5 16.12 11.97 -4.50
CA LYS A 5 15.92 10.52 -4.33
C LYS A 5 14.64 10.24 -3.55
N ILE A 6 13.96 9.17 -3.94
CA ILE A 6 12.77 8.69 -3.23
C ILE A 6 13.15 7.42 -2.47
N LEU A 7 12.80 7.40 -1.17
CA LEU A 7 12.99 6.27 -0.28
C LEU A 7 11.63 5.77 0.21
N THR A 8 11.43 4.48 0.28
CA THR A 8 10.27 3.85 0.92
C THR A 8 10.67 2.53 1.57
N ASP A 9 9.77 1.91 2.32
CA ASP A 9 10.02 0.61 2.94
C ASP A 9 9.30 -0.55 2.19
N THR A 10 9.60 -1.78 2.56
CA THR A 10 9.06 -2.99 1.92
C THR A 10 7.54 -3.14 2.03
N THR A 11 6.85 -2.30 2.81
CA THR A 11 5.38 -2.27 2.86
C THR A 11 4.74 -1.67 1.60
N CYS A 12 5.53 -1.10 0.69
CA CYS A 12 5.06 -0.58 -0.60
C CYS A 12 4.69 -1.67 -1.61
N ASP A 13 5.05 -2.92 -1.35
CA ASP A 13 4.85 -4.09 -2.23
C ASP A 13 5.35 -3.90 -3.68
N LEU A 14 6.31 -2.98 -3.92
CA LEU A 14 6.95 -2.83 -5.23
C LEU A 14 8.02 -3.90 -5.46
N SER A 15 7.93 -4.57 -6.61
CA SER A 15 8.98 -5.49 -7.05
C SER A 15 10.29 -4.74 -7.38
N PRO A 16 11.44 -5.44 -7.38
CA PRO A 16 12.73 -4.88 -7.79
C PRO A 16 12.73 -4.30 -9.20
N GLU A 17 11.89 -4.81 -10.10
CA GLU A 17 11.71 -4.25 -11.44
C GLU A 17 11.23 -2.78 -11.36
N TYR A 18 10.21 -2.50 -10.54
CA TYR A 18 9.66 -1.16 -10.38
C TYR A 18 10.59 -0.24 -9.60
N THR A 19 11.19 -0.70 -8.51
CA THR A 19 12.14 0.10 -7.75
C THR A 19 13.37 0.46 -8.58
N GLY A 20 13.89 -0.49 -9.36
CA GLY A 20 15.00 -0.26 -10.28
C GLY A 20 14.63 0.69 -11.43
N LYS A 21 13.46 0.51 -12.06
CA LYS A 21 12.99 1.36 -13.17
C LYS A 21 12.87 2.84 -12.77
N TYR A 22 12.42 3.11 -11.56
CA TYR A 22 12.18 4.48 -11.08
C TYR A 22 13.29 5.01 -10.15
N GLY A 23 14.31 4.22 -9.86
CA GLY A 23 15.40 4.61 -8.97
C GLY A 23 14.94 4.84 -7.53
N ILE A 24 13.93 4.09 -7.07
CA ILE A 24 13.40 4.17 -5.72
C ILE A 24 14.28 3.32 -4.79
N THR A 25 14.75 3.94 -3.71
CA THR A 25 15.48 3.24 -2.65
C THR A 25 14.50 2.53 -1.73
N LEU A 26 14.74 1.23 -1.52
CA LEU A 26 13.89 0.40 -0.66
C LEU A 26 14.65 0.01 0.62
N ILE A 27 14.05 0.29 1.78
CA ILE A 27 14.57 -0.15 3.07
C ILE A 27 13.73 -1.32 3.59
N PRO A 28 14.35 -2.47 3.95
CA PRO A 28 13.59 -3.59 4.51
C PRO A 28 13.16 -3.34 5.94
N GLY A 29 11.91 -3.66 6.28
CA GLY A 29 11.52 -3.91 7.66
C GLY A 29 11.96 -5.29 8.13
N HIS A 30 11.41 -5.77 9.23
CA HIS A 30 11.75 -7.05 9.85
C HIS A 30 10.57 -8.00 9.85
N LEU A 31 10.87 -9.27 9.67
CA LEU A 31 9.91 -10.37 9.78
C LEU A 31 10.43 -11.37 10.80
N THR A 32 9.60 -11.76 11.77
CA THR A 32 9.85 -12.98 12.54
C THR A 32 9.11 -14.12 11.84
N VAL A 33 9.83 -15.13 11.42
CA VAL A 33 9.30 -16.29 10.70
C VAL A 33 9.65 -17.56 11.47
N PRO A 34 8.70 -18.48 11.68
CA PRO A 34 9.00 -19.77 12.34
C PRO A 34 10.20 -20.47 11.70
N ASP A 35 11.00 -21.09 12.55
CA ASP A 35 12.19 -21.89 12.15
C ASP A 35 13.35 -21.10 11.49
N ARG A 36 13.20 -19.78 11.27
CA ARG A 36 14.26 -18.90 10.73
C ARG A 36 14.57 -17.68 11.59
N GLY A 37 13.75 -17.38 12.61
CA GLY A 37 13.91 -16.20 13.47
C GLY A 37 13.63 -14.89 12.75
N ASP A 38 14.39 -13.86 13.08
CA ASP A 38 14.26 -12.54 12.49
C ASP A 38 15.05 -12.44 11.19
N ILE A 39 14.36 -12.03 10.12
CA ILE A 39 14.93 -11.84 8.80
C ILE A 39 14.47 -10.49 8.22
N PRO A 40 15.23 -9.88 7.27
CA PRO A 40 14.77 -8.71 6.54
C PRO A 40 13.50 -9.02 5.74
N ALA A 41 12.57 -8.08 5.70
CA ALA A 41 11.40 -8.18 4.85
C ALA A 41 11.80 -8.11 3.37
N PHE A 42 11.12 -8.87 2.54
CA PHE A 42 11.44 -9.02 1.11
C PHE A 42 10.22 -8.73 0.23
N VAL A 43 10.48 -8.41 -1.03
CA VAL A 43 9.50 -8.12 -2.08
C VAL A 43 9.67 -9.02 -3.31
N GLU A 44 10.16 -10.25 -3.08
CA GLU A 44 10.31 -11.32 -4.07
C GLU A 44 10.17 -12.68 -3.39
N TRP A 45 9.57 -13.64 -4.08
CA TRP A 45 9.39 -15.02 -3.59
C TRP A 45 10.56 -15.94 -4.02
N LYS A 46 11.82 -15.51 -3.78
CA LYS A 46 13.00 -16.29 -4.18
C LYS A 46 13.30 -17.47 -3.26
N GLU A 47 13.17 -17.24 -1.96
CA GLU A 47 13.55 -18.20 -0.92
C GLU A 47 12.36 -18.89 -0.26
N TYR A 48 11.17 -18.45 -0.59
CA TYR A 48 9.91 -18.97 -0.05
C TYR A 48 8.95 -19.28 -1.19
N ASP A 49 8.28 -20.42 -1.10
CA ASP A 49 7.08 -20.66 -1.90
C ASP A 49 5.93 -19.86 -1.30
N ARG A 50 5.32 -18.99 -2.09
CA ARG A 50 4.25 -18.08 -1.67
C ARG A 50 3.07 -18.82 -1.05
N ASP A 51 2.60 -19.87 -1.71
CA ASP A 51 1.38 -20.55 -1.30
C ASP A 51 1.63 -21.35 -0.01
N SER A 52 2.81 -21.95 0.14
CA SER A 52 3.26 -22.60 1.37
C SER A 52 3.40 -21.60 2.52
N PHE A 53 3.96 -20.42 2.26
CA PHE A 53 4.08 -19.35 3.25
C PHE A 53 2.71 -18.93 3.82
N TYR A 54 1.76 -18.62 2.95
CA TYR A 54 0.42 -18.23 3.37
C TYR A 54 -0.38 -19.38 4.01
N ALA A 55 -0.17 -20.62 3.56
CA ALA A 55 -0.79 -21.79 4.16
C ALA A 55 -0.30 -22.01 5.60
N ASP A 56 0.99 -21.83 5.85
CA ASP A 56 1.56 -21.91 7.20
C ASP A 56 1.15 -20.71 8.07
N LEU A 57 1.23 -19.51 7.55
CA LEU A 57 0.75 -18.30 8.23
C LEU A 57 -0.70 -18.45 8.71
N LYS A 58 -1.57 -19.06 7.89
CA LYS A 58 -2.96 -19.32 8.26
C LYS A 58 -3.09 -20.31 9.42
N LYS A 59 -2.20 -21.31 9.50
CA LYS A 59 -2.20 -22.32 10.56
C LYS A 59 -1.61 -21.79 11.87
N ARG A 60 -0.56 -20.96 11.80
CA ARG A 60 0.23 -20.48 12.94
C ARG A 60 0.34 -18.93 12.94
N PRO A 61 -0.75 -18.16 12.88
CA PRO A 61 -0.70 -16.71 12.68
C PRO A 61 0.07 -15.97 13.78
N GLU A 62 0.11 -16.51 15.00
CA GLU A 62 0.80 -15.90 16.14
C GLU A 62 2.34 -16.07 16.08
N ALA A 63 2.81 -17.05 15.30
CA ALA A 63 4.23 -17.30 15.13
C ALA A 63 4.91 -16.35 14.12
N TYR A 64 4.12 -15.51 13.44
CA TYR A 64 4.59 -14.53 12.47
C TYR A 64 4.37 -13.12 12.98
N THR A 65 5.43 -12.32 12.99
CA THR A 65 5.35 -10.90 13.33
C THR A 65 6.09 -10.03 12.33
N THR A 66 5.81 -8.74 12.34
CA THR A 66 6.52 -7.74 11.56
C THR A 66 6.94 -6.59 12.44
N ALA A 67 8.09 -5.98 12.13
CA ALA A 67 8.48 -4.69 12.67
C ALA A 67 8.95 -3.76 11.55
N PRO A 68 8.74 -2.44 11.68
CA PRO A 68 9.28 -1.49 10.73
C PRO A 68 10.81 -1.44 10.81
N PRO A 69 11.50 -0.84 9.82
CA PRO A 69 12.89 -0.46 10.00
C PRO A 69 13.02 0.39 11.26
N ASN A 70 14.07 0.18 12.05
CA ASN A 70 14.30 0.96 13.27
C ASN A 70 14.90 2.34 12.94
N ILE A 71 15.11 3.18 13.98
CA ILE A 71 15.62 4.54 13.81
C ILE A 71 17.02 4.54 13.19
N ASP A 72 17.91 3.64 13.64
CA ASP A 72 19.29 3.58 13.14
C ASP A 72 19.35 3.11 11.68
N GLU A 73 18.48 2.19 11.27
CA GLU A 73 18.37 1.74 9.89
C GLU A 73 17.85 2.82 8.96
N PHE A 74 16.84 3.58 9.39
CA PHE A 74 16.39 4.76 8.64
C PHE A 74 17.49 5.81 8.57
N ALA A 75 18.18 6.07 9.68
CA ALA A 75 19.29 7.05 9.70
C ALA A 75 20.41 6.64 8.74
N ALA A 76 20.82 5.38 8.75
CA ALA A 76 21.87 4.86 7.86
C ALA A 76 21.45 4.95 6.37
N ALA A 77 20.18 4.67 6.05
CA ALA A 77 19.68 4.78 4.68
C ALA A 77 19.62 6.25 4.20
N LEU A 78 19.18 7.17 5.05
CA LEU A 78 19.17 8.61 4.77
C LEU A 78 20.58 9.16 4.64
N GLU A 79 21.47 8.85 5.61
CA GLU A 79 22.87 9.27 5.64
C GLU A 79 23.59 8.88 4.34
N LYS A 80 23.40 7.64 3.87
CA LYS A 80 23.96 7.18 2.61
C LYS A 80 23.56 8.10 1.44
N LEU A 81 22.26 8.37 1.29
CA LEU A 81 21.74 9.15 0.17
C LEU A 81 22.19 10.63 0.23
N VAL A 82 22.21 11.23 1.44
CA VAL A 82 22.62 12.65 1.57
C VAL A 82 24.13 12.82 1.42
N SER A 83 24.94 11.86 1.89
CA SER A 83 26.40 11.83 1.68
C SER A 83 26.77 11.63 0.21
N GLU A 84 25.94 10.94 -0.58
CA GLU A 84 26.06 10.84 -2.04
C GLU A 84 25.64 12.13 -2.77
N GLY A 85 25.26 13.18 -2.04
CA GLY A 85 24.93 14.50 -2.56
C GLY A 85 23.45 14.68 -2.93
N SER A 86 22.54 13.85 -2.46
CA SER A 86 21.11 13.91 -2.82
C SER A 86 20.26 14.58 -1.74
N ASP A 87 19.12 15.15 -2.17
CA ASP A 87 17.99 15.45 -1.31
C ASP A 87 17.06 14.20 -1.28
N VAL A 88 16.31 13.99 -0.22
CA VAL A 88 15.53 12.76 -0.03
C VAL A 88 14.08 13.04 0.36
N ILE A 89 13.11 12.44 -0.34
CA ILE A 89 11.73 12.32 0.14
C ILE A 89 11.52 10.85 0.52
N ALA A 90 11.25 10.60 1.82
CA ALA A 90 11.02 9.29 2.37
C ALA A 90 9.52 9.12 2.68
N ILE A 91 8.91 8.07 2.14
CA ILE A 91 7.47 7.80 2.20
C ILE A 91 7.26 6.48 2.92
N THR A 92 6.50 6.49 4.02
CA THR A 92 6.23 5.29 4.82
C THR A 92 4.76 4.90 4.78
N ILE A 93 4.50 3.67 5.25
CA ILE A 93 3.14 3.19 5.54
C ILE A 93 2.43 4.11 6.53
N SER A 94 1.09 4.13 6.47
CA SER A 94 0.24 4.92 7.36
C SER A 94 0.66 4.87 8.83
N ALA A 95 0.82 6.04 9.43
CA ALA A 95 1.06 6.19 10.87
C ALA A 95 -0.10 5.65 11.73
N GLY A 96 -1.30 5.50 11.15
CA GLY A 96 -2.45 4.90 11.82
C GLY A 96 -2.32 3.39 12.10
N ILE A 97 -1.40 2.68 11.40
CA ILE A 97 -1.23 1.23 11.52
C ILE A 97 0.20 0.79 11.83
N SER A 98 1.19 1.69 11.78
CA SER A 98 2.60 1.38 12.02
C SER A 98 3.34 2.55 12.67
N GLY A 99 4.36 2.27 13.47
CA GLY A 99 5.30 3.25 14.02
C GLY A 99 6.36 3.75 13.02
N SER A 100 6.38 3.23 11.79
CA SER A 100 7.40 3.49 10.76
C SER A 100 7.63 5.00 10.52
N TYR A 101 6.55 5.78 10.38
CA TYR A 101 6.64 7.23 10.19
C TYR A 101 7.35 7.95 11.35
N GLY A 102 7.00 7.59 12.58
CA GLY A 102 7.65 8.18 13.77
C GLY A 102 9.15 7.87 13.84
N PHE A 103 9.54 6.64 13.49
CA PHE A 103 10.96 6.25 13.45
C PHE A 103 11.71 6.97 12.34
N LEU A 104 11.11 7.11 11.15
CA LEU A 104 11.67 7.89 10.06
C LEU A 104 11.88 9.35 10.45
N CYS A 105 10.89 10.00 11.07
CA CYS A 105 11.01 11.40 11.49
C CYS A 105 12.16 11.59 12.48
N LYS A 106 12.29 10.68 13.44
CA LYS A 106 13.37 10.73 14.43
C LYS A 106 14.75 10.54 13.79
N ALA A 107 14.89 9.59 12.88
CA ALA A 107 16.11 9.38 12.11
C ALA A 107 16.47 10.63 11.27
N ALA A 108 15.46 11.22 10.61
CA ALA A 108 15.65 12.41 9.78
C ALA A 108 16.10 13.64 10.58
N GLU A 109 15.67 13.81 11.84
CA GLU A 109 16.16 14.87 12.74
C GLU A 109 17.67 14.77 12.90
N THR A 110 18.18 13.59 13.28
CA THR A 110 19.60 13.34 13.48
C THR A 110 20.43 13.58 12.20
N VAL A 111 19.94 13.10 11.05
CA VAL A 111 20.65 13.25 9.78
C VAL A 111 20.65 14.71 9.30
N ARG A 112 19.56 15.46 9.51
CA ARG A 112 19.52 16.90 9.17
C ARG A 112 20.49 17.74 10.00
N GLU A 113 20.70 17.38 11.27
CA GLU A 113 21.70 18.06 12.12
C GLU A 113 23.12 17.87 11.60
N ALA A 114 23.42 16.65 11.08
CA ALA A 114 24.73 16.34 10.50
C ALA A 114 24.91 16.90 9.08
N HIS A 115 23.82 17.05 8.31
CA HIS A 115 23.81 17.46 6.91
C HIS A 115 22.85 18.65 6.67
N PRO A 116 23.12 19.83 7.21
CA PRO A 116 22.23 21.00 7.09
C PRO A 116 22.04 21.49 5.65
N GLU A 117 22.92 21.09 4.73
CA GLU A 117 22.84 21.40 3.29
C GLU A 117 21.83 20.52 2.53
N ALA A 118 21.40 19.37 3.10
CA ALA A 118 20.51 18.43 2.46
C ALA A 118 19.06 18.61 2.92
N LYS A 119 18.13 18.52 1.98
CA LYS A 119 16.71 18.48 2.29
C LYS A 119 16.24 17.04 2.47
N ILE A 120 15.55 16.78 3.59
CA ILE A 120 14.93 15.48 3.86
C ILE A 120 13.45 15.71 4.16
N GLY A 121 12.55 15.16 3.36
CA GLY A 121 11.10 15.18 3.58
C GLY A 121 10.60 13.83 4.10
N CYS A 122 9.85 13.83 5.21
CA CYS A 122 9.22 12.64 5.77
C CYS A 122 7.72 12.69 5.48
N VAL A 123 7.19 11.67 4.80
CA VAL A 123 5.79 11.62 4.39
C VAL A 123 5.09 10.43 5.05
N ASP A 124 4.06 10.71 5.84
CA ASP A 124 3.04 9.72 6.18
C ASP A 124 2.11 9.56 4.98
N SER A 125 2.21 8.45 4.28
CA SER A 125 1.36 8.20 3.10
C SER A 125 -0.12 8.11 3.43
N ARG A 126 -0.48 7.76 4.67
CA ARG A 126 -1.82 7.34 5.07
C ARG A 126 -2.37 6.20 4.21
N ARG A 127 -1.48 5.38 3.67
CA ARG A 127 -1.76 4.26 2.75
C ARG A 127 -0.93 3.04 3.15
N PHE A 128 -1.19 1.91 2.51
CA PHE A 128 -0.37 0.71 2.61
C PHE A 128 -0.36 -0.05 1.28
N GLY A 129 0.55 -1.03 1.17
CA GLY A 129 0.70 -1.85 -0.03
C GLY A 129 1.01 -1.02 -1.28
N PRO A 130 0.54 -1.43 -2.45
CA PRO A 130 0.83 -0.76 -3.71
C PRO A 130 0.43 0.71 -3.80
N CYS A 131 -0.45 1.22 -2.92
CA CYS A 131 -0.71 2.66 -2.86
C CYS A 131 0.54 3.47 -2.47
N ILE A 132 1.33 2.99 -1.49
CA ILE A 132 2.60 3.63 -1.16
C ILE A 132 3.52 3.58 -2.36
N GLY A 133 3.59 2.41 -3.01
CA GLY A 133 4.37 2.20 -4.23
C GLY A 133 4.00 3.18 -5.34
N LEU A 134 2.70 3.39 -5.56
CA LEU A 134 2.21 4.37 -6.54
C LEU A 134 2.65 5.79 -6.17
N ILE A 135 2.48 6.23 -4.91
CA ILE A 135 2.96 7.56 -4.45
C ILE A 135 4.46 7.70 -4.72
N ALA A 136 5.25 6.69 -4.38
CA ALA A 136 6.70 6.69 -4.60
C ALA A 136 7.05 6.75 -6.10
N ILE A 137 6.32 6.04 -6.97
CA ILE A 137 6.50 6.09 -8.43
C ILE A 137 6.20 7.49 -8.98
N TYR A 138 5.09 8.12 -8.56
CA TYR A 138 4.76 9.47 -9.01
C TYR A 138 5.79 10.49 -8.54
N ALA A 139 6.23 10.44 -7.29
CA ALA A 139 7.30 11.28 -6.78
C ALA A 139 8.63 11.07 -7.53
N ALA A 140 8.98 9.81 -7.83
CA ALA A 140 10.19 9.47 -8.58
C ALA A 140 10.13 9.97 -10.04
N LYS A 141 8.97 9.90 -10.70
CA LYS A 141 8.78 10.48 -12.03
C LYS A 141 8.97 12.00 -12.01
N MET A 142 8.39 12.69 -11.03
CA MET A 142 8.59 14.14 -10.88
C MET A 142 10.07 14.49 -10.72
N ALA A 143 10.81 13.71 -9.92
CA ALA A 143 12.25 13.88 -9.76
C ALA A 143 13.01 13.63 -11.08
N GLN A 144 12.63 12.60 -11.85
CA GLN A 144 13.21 12.32 -13.17
C GLN A 144 12.89 13.42 -14.20
N ASP A 145 11.72 14.04 -14.10
CA ASP A 145 11.30 15.17 -14.94
C ASP A 145 11.93 16.51 -14.48
N GLY A 146 12.84 16.48 -13.49
CA GLY A 146 13.59 17.65 -13.02
C GLY A 146 12.83 18.57 -12.08
N ARG A 147 11.70 18.12 -11.51
CA ARG A 147 11.01 18.88 -10.46
C ARG A 147 11.88 18.96 -9.20
N SER A 148 11.79 20.09 -8.53
CA SER A 148 12.52 20.32 -7.30
C SER A 148 12.00 19.46 -6.14
N PHE A 149 12.81 19.38 -5.08
CA PHE A 149 12.41 18.76 -3.82
C PHE A 149 11.11 19.37 -3.27
N ASP A 150 11.03 20.69 -3.22
CA ASP A 150 9.88 21.39 -2.62
C ASP A 150 8.59 21.18 -3.44
N GLU A 151 8.66 21.28 -4.78
CA GLU A 151 7.52 20.98 -5.66
C GLU A 151 7.05 19.53 -5.52
N THR A 152 7.97 18.57 -5.45
CA THR A 152 7.64 17.16 -5.33
C THR A 152 7.02 16.84 -3.97
N LEU A 153 7.60 17.37 -2.88
CA LEU A 153 7.07 17.17 -1.53
C LEU A 153 5.68 17.77 -1.37
N GLU A 154 5.48 19.00 -1.84
CA GLU A 154 4.19 19.68 -1.81
C GLU A 154 3.13 18.90 -2.61
N TRP A 155 3.51 18.42 -3.80
CA TRP A 155 2.61 17.60 -4.62
C TRP A 155 2.21 16.31 -3.91
N VAL A 156 3.16 15.59 -3.31
CA VAL A 156 2.88 14.35 -2.57
C VAL A 156 1.93 14.62 -1.40
N GLU A 157 2.22 15.62 -0.58
CA GLU A 157 1.40 15.98 0.59
C GLU A 157 -0.03 16.37 0.20
N THR A 158 -0.18 17.11 -0.90
CA THR A 158 -1.49 17.56 -1.40
C THR A 158 -2.29 16.41 -2.02
N ASN A 159 -1.63 15.48 -2.72
CA ASN A 159 -2.31 14.47 -3.53
C ASN A 159 -2.35 13.07 -2.91
N LYS A 160 -1.67 12.78 -1.80
CA LYS A 160 -1.64 11.44 -1.20
C LYS A 160 -3.03 10.87 -0.85
N ASN A 161 -4.03 11.72 -0.62
CA ASN A 161 -5.41 11.29 -0.37
C ASN A 161 -6.21 10.93 -1.63
N ARG A 162 -5.61 11.07 -2.82
CA ARG A 162 -6.18 10.66 -4.11
C ARG A 162 -5.79 9.24 -4.51
N PHE A 163 -4.87 8.62 -3.77
CA PHE A 163 -4.47 7.23 -3.99
C PHE A 163 -5.45 6.31 -3.27
N ARG A 164 -6.21 5.56 -4.05
CA ARG A 164 -7.39 4.80 -3.64
C ARG A 164 -7.18 3.30 -3.76
N GLN A 165 -8.05 2.56 -3.06
CA GLN A 165 -8.17 1.12 -3.24
C GLN A 165 -9.61 0.73 -3.58
N SER A 166 -9.76 -0.40 -4.30
CA SER A 166 -11.03 -1.08 -4.50
C SER A 166 -10.81 -2.58 -4.45
N GLY A 167 -11.30 -3.23 -3.41
CA GLY A 167 -11.03 -4.64 -3.21
C GLY A 167 -11.74 -5.24 -2.02
N TRP A 168 -11.60 -6.57 -1.88
CA TRP A 168 -12.09 -7.30 -0.71
C TRP A 168 -10.99 -8.11 -0.03
N LEU A 169 -11.23 -8.45 1.23
CA LEU A 169 -10.49 -9.46 1.97
C LEU A 169 -11.49 -10.53 2.41
N ASP A 170 -11.20 -11.81 2.14
CA ASP A 170 -12.13 -12.91 2.43
C ASP A 170 -12.38 -13.10 3.93
N ASP A 171 -11.39 -12.87 4.75
CA ASP A 171 -11.46 -13.02 6.20
C ASP A 171 -10.87 -11.83 6.93
N LEU A 172 -11.74 -10.94 7.39
CA LEU A 172 -11.34 -9.78 8.19
C LEU A 172 -10.89 -10.14 9.62
N SER A 173 -11.16 -11.34 10.10
CA SER A 173 -10.77 -11.75 11.44
C SER A 173 -9.25 -11.77 11.61
N PHE A 174 -8.52 -12.06 10.53
CA PHE A 174 -7.07 -12.08 10.53
C PHE A 174 -6.49 -10.67 10.80
N VAL A 175 -6.86 -9.71 9.97
CA VAL A 175 -6.40 -8.30 10.11
C VAL A 175 -6.94 -7.66 11.39
N ALA A 176 -8.13 -8.07 11.83
CA ALA A 176 -8.72 -7.61 13.09
C ALA A 176 -7.93 -8.08 14.32
N LYS A 177 -7.50 -9.35 14.35
CA LYS A 177 -6.61 -9.89 15.41
C LYS A 177 -5.29 -9.16 15.47
N LYS A 178 -4.76 -8.74 14.33
CA LYS A 178 -3.51 -7.95 14.24
C LYS A 178 -3.72 -6.47 14.56
N GLY A 179 -4.96 -6.00 14.78
CA GLY A 179 -5.28 -4.62 15.19
C GLY A 179 -5.12 -3.56 14.09
N ARG A 180 -5.14 -3.93 12.79
CA ARG A 180 -4.93 -3.04 11.64
C ARG A 180 -6.20 -2.70 10.87
N ILE A 181 -7.36 -2.87 11.48
CA ILE A 181 -8.66 -2.47 10.92
C ILE A 181 -9.51 -1.74 11.95
N THR A 182 -10.21 -0.71 11.50
CA THR A 182 -11.15 0.05 12.35
C THR A 182 -12.37 -0.83 12.69
N HIS A 183 -12.91 -0.68 13.90
CA HIS A 183 -14.07 -1.45 14.35
C HIS A 183 -13.92 -2.98 14.25
N ALA A 184 -12.72 -3.50 14.53
CA ALA A 184 -12.37 -4.92 14.44
C ALA A 184 -13.43 -5.88 15.01
N LYS A 185 -14.08 -5.53 16.12
CA LYS A 185 -15.11 -6.36 16.79
C LYS A 185 -16.33 -6.64 15.91
N ALA A 186 -16.66 -5.76 14.96
CA ALA A 186 -17.81 -5.94 14.05
C ALA A 186 -17.60 -7.02 12.97
N PHE A 187 -16.36 -7.53 12.85
CA PHE A 187 -16.00 -8.47 11.78
C PHE A 187 -15.72 -9.89 12.24
N PHE A 188 -15.79 -10.16 13.55
CA PHE A 188 -15.73 -11.51 14.07
C PHE A 188 -17.02 -12.25 13.69
N GLY A 189 -16.91 -13.30 12.87
CA GLY A 189 -18.05 -14.11 12.42
C GLY A 189 -18.57 -13.78 11.02
N THR A 190 -17.72 -13.32 10.11
CA THR A 190 -18.08 -13.12 8.69
C THR A 190 -18.68 -14.40 8.09
N LEU A 191 -19.89 -14.27 7.51
CA LEU A 191 -20.57 -15.39 6.85
C LEU A 191 -19.79 -15.82 5.60
N ALA A 192 -19.70 -17.13 5.39
CA ALA A 192 -19.09 -17.69 4.18
C ALA A 192 -19.72 -17.09 2.91
N GLY A 193 -18.88 -16.66 1.97
CA GLY A 193 -19.34 -16.06 0.70
C GLY A 193 -19.59 -14.56 0.74
N VAL A 194 -19.52 -13.90 1.90
CA VAL A 194 -19.58 -12.43 2.00
C VAL A 194 -18.22 -11.83 1.69
N LYS A 195 -18.22 -10.78 0.86
CA LYS A 195 -17.03 -10.02 0.43
C LYS A 195 -17.13 -8.59 0.97
N PRO A 196 -16.43 -8.27 2.07
CA PRO A 196 -16.35 -6.91 2.55
C PRO A 196 -15.44 -6.07 1.64
N ILE A 197 -15.94 -4.97 1.14
CA ILE A 197 -15.24 -4.02 0.27
C ILE A 197 -15.01 -2.74 1.07
N GLY A 198 -13.78 -2.24 1.04
CA GLY A 198 -13.40 -1.08 1.84
C GLY A 198 -12.48 -0.10 1.10
N GLU A 199 -12.39 1.10 1.66
CA GLU A 199 -11.51 2.18 1.23
C GLU A 199 -10.68 2.68 2.41
N PHE A 200 -9.58 3.40 2.14
CA PHE A 200 -8.85 4.14 3.16
C PHE A 200 -9.72 5.27 3.72
N ASP A 201 -9.66 5.46 5.00
CA ASP A 201 -10.23 6.66 5.61
C ASP A 201 -9.19 7.80 5.73
N GLU A 202 -9.61 8.92 6.25
CA GLU A 202 -8.76 10.11 6.44
C GLU A 202 -7.62 9.91 7.44
N ASN A 203 -7.71 8.87 8.30
CA ASN A 203 -6.69 8.49 9.29
C ASN A 203 -5.72 7.44 8.75
N GLY A 204 -5.90 7.00 7.49
CA GLY A 204 -5.07 5.99 6.86
C GLY A 204 -5.34 4.56 7.35
N LEU A 205 -6.57 4.31 7.78
CA LEU A 205 -7.10 3.00 8.14
C LEU A 205 -8.05 2.50 7.04
N THR A 206 -8.26 1.20 6.94
CA THR A 206 -9.30 0.66 6.06
C THR A 206 -10.63 0.62 6.79
N THR A 207 -11.65 1.24 6.18
CA THR A 207 -13.04 1.16 6.60
C THR A 207 -13.85 0.37 5.59
N VAL A 208 -14.59 -0.64 6.06
CA VAL A 208 -15.51 -1.42 5.22
C VAL A 208 -16.73 -0.56 4.90
N LEU A 209 -17.02 -0.37 3.62
CA LEU A 209 -18.10 0.47 3.13
C LEU A 209 -19.33 -0.33 2.71
N VAL A 210 -19.12 -1.52 2.14
CA VAL A 210 -20.20 -2.38 1.68
C VAL A 210 -19.82 -3.86 1.79
N LYS A 211 -20.82 -4.72 1.87
CA LYS A 211 -20.66 -6.19 1.87
C LYS A 211 -21.43 -6.75 0.68
N ALA A 212 -20.71 -7.43 -0.22
CA ALA A 212 -21.30 -8.14 -1.35
C ALA A 212 -21.50 -9.62 -1.03
N THR A 213 -22.55 -10.25 -1.58
CA THR A 213 -22.74 -11.71 -1.50
C THR A 213 -22.24 -12.34 -2.79
N GLY A 214 -21.15 -13.10 -2.69
CA GLY A 214 -20.50 -13.76 -3.82
C GLY A 214 -19.56 -12.85 -4.63
N ALA A 215 -18.71 -13.48 -5.42
CA ALA A 215 -17.66 -12.77 -6.17
C ALA A 215 -18.22 -11.89 -7.29
N LYS A 216 -19.29 -12.32 -7.99
CA LYS A 216 -19.86 -11.56 -9.10
C LYS A 216 -20.37 -10.18 -8.62
N ALA A 217 -21.18 -10.15 -7.56
CA ALA A 217 -21.68 -8.90 -6.99
C ALA A 217 -20.53 -8.02 -6.46
N ALA A 218 -19.50 -8.63 -5.88
CA ALA A 218 -18.32 -7.89 -5.44
C ALA A 218 -17.58 -7.23 -6.60
N TYR A 219 -17.36 -7.93 -7.73
CA TYR A 219 -16.73 -7.34 -8.90
C TYR A 219 -17.54 -6.15 -9.45
N GLU A 220 -18.86 -6.28 -9.58
CA GLU A 220 -19.70 -5.19 -10.08
C GLU A 220 -19.61 -3.95 -9.19
N LEU A 221 -19.65 -4.11 -7.87
CA LEU A 221 -19.51 -3.00 -6.93
C LEU A 221 -18.12 -2.36 -7.01
N MET A 222 -17.06 -3.17 -7.07
CA MET A 222 -15.68 -2.70 -7.12
C MET A 222 -15.37 -1.96 -8.42
N ILE A 223 -15.79 -2.51 -9.57
CA ILE A 223 -15.60 -1.86 -10.87
C ILE A 223 -16.43 -0.58 -10.96
N GLY A 224 -17.72 -0.63 -10.57
CA GLY A 224 -18.56 0.57 -10.52
C GLY A 224 -17.99 1.67 -9.62
N TYR A 225 -17.34 1.30 -8.53
CA TYR A 225 -16.64 2.25 -7.66
C TYR A 225 -15.43 2.88 -8.36
N ILE A 226 -14.60 2.08 -9.05
CA ILE A 226 -13.48 2.60 -9.84
C ILE A 226 -13.99 3.55 -10.92
N GLU A 227 -15.03 3.16 -11.70
CA GLU A 227 -15.63 4.00 -12.74
C GLU A 227 -16.06 5.38 -12.24
N LYS A 228 -16.48 5.48 -10.98
CA LYS A 228 -16.95 6.72 -10.36
C LYS A 228 -15.84 7.58 -9.76
N THR A 229 -14.68 7.00 -9.54
CA THR A 229 -13.63 7.66 -8.72
C THR A 229 -12.29 7.79 -9.42
N ILE A 230 -11.97 6.98 -10.43
CA ILE A 230 -10.71 7.08 -11.17
C ILE A 230 -10.67 8.35 -12.02
N GLU A 231 -9.51 8.96 -12.14
CA GLU A 231 -9.26 10.11 -13.00
C GLU A 231 -8.17 9.77 -14.02
N ASP A 232 -8.32 10.21 -15.26
CA ASP A 232 -7.36 10.02 -16.35
C ASP A 232 -6.85 8.57 -16.47
N PRO A 233 -7.73 7.56 -16.60
CA PRO A 233 -7.34 6.15 -16.56
C PRO A 233 -6.34 5.79 -17.67
N GLU A 234 -6.41 6.41 -18.84
CA GLU A 234 -5.53 6.18 -19.99
C GLU A 234 -4.05 6.51 -19.71
N ASP A 235 -3.77 7.32 -18.69
CA ASP A 235 -2.42 7.70 -18.26
C ASP A 235 -1.90 6.86 -17.08
N GLN A 236 -2.75 6.03 -16.48
CA GLN A 236 -2.44 5.29 -15.26
C GLN A 236 -2.08 3.83 -15.50
N THR A 237 -1.18 3.32 -14.67
CA THR A 237 -1.05 1.89 -14.39
C THR A 237 -1.83 1.57 -13.11
N VAL A 238 -2.85 0.74 -13.23
CA VAL A 238 -3.59 0.20 -12.08
C VAL A 238 -2.86 -1.02 -11.55
N PHE A 239 -2.56 -1.04 -10.24
CA PHE A 239 -1.96 -2.20 -9.59
C PHE A 239 -3.04 -3.03 -8.90
N ILE A 240 -3.00 -4.34 -9.08
CA ILE A 240 -3.82 -5.29 -8.33
C ILE A 240 -2.89 -6.04 -7.39
N ALA A 241 -3.11 -5.94 -6.08
CA ALA A 241 -2.44 -6.82 -5.12
C ALA A 241 -3.34 -8.00 -4.75
N GLN A 242 -2.72 -9.16 -4.56
CA GLN A 242 -3.43 -10.38 -4.16
C GLN A 242 -2.61 -11.23 -3.17
N SER A 243 -3.30 -11.88 -2.23
CA SER A 243 -2.75 -12.92 -1.38
C SER A 243 -3.55 -14.22 -1.57
N CYS A 244 -2.96 -15.19 -2.29
CA CYS A 244 -3.59 -16.46 -2.65
C CYS A 244 -4.93 -16.31 -3.41
N ARG A 245 -5.05 -15.30 -4.27
CA ARG A 245 -6.24 -14.99 -5.09
C ARG A 245 -5.90 -14.73 -6.56
N ARG A 246 -4.86 -15.40 -7.07
CA ARG A 246 -4.37 -15.17 -8.44
C ARG A 246 -5.47 -15.26 -9.49
N ARG A 247 -6.31 -16.31 -9.44
CA ARG A 247 -7.42 -16.48 -10.39
C ARG A 247 -8.43 -15.32 -10.33
N GLN A 248 -8.76 -14.89 -9.13
CA GLN A 248 -9.67 -13.75 -8.93
C GLN A 248 -9.03 -12.43 -9.39
N ALA A 249 -7.73 -12.27 -9.18
CA ALA A 249 -6.99 -11.10 -9.64
C ALA A 249 -6.91 -11.04 -11.17
N GLU A 250 -6.76 -12.16 -11.87
CA GLU A 250 -6.80 -12.23 -13.34
C GLU A 250 -8.18 -11.85 -13.88
N GLU A 251 -9.26 -12.36 -13.26
CA GLU A 251 -10.62 -11.96 -13.63
C GLU A 251 -10.87 -10.47 -13.36
N TYR A 252 -10.39 -9.95 -12.23
CA TYR A 252 -10.51 -8.54 -11.90
C TYR A 252 -9.72 -7.66 -12.88
N LYS A 253 -8.50 -8.09 -13.25
CA LYS A 253 -7.70 -7.44 -14.29
C LYS A 253 -8.47 -7.34 -15.60
N ARG A 254 -9.04 -8.45 -16.07
CA ARG A 254 -9.84 -8.48 -17.30
C ARG A 254 -10.99 -7.47 -17.28
N LEU A 255 -11.72 -7.41 -16.18
CA LEU A 255 -12.83 -6.47 -16.00
C LEU A 255 -12.36 -5.00 -15.97
N ILE A 256 -11.23 -4.71 -15.32
CA ILE A 256 -10.65 -3.37 -15.31
C ILE A 256 -10.20 -2.96 -16.72
N GLU A 257 -9.50 -3.85 -17.44
CA GLU A 257 -9.06 -3.58 -18.81
C GLU A 257 -10.24 -3.35 -19.77
N GLU A 258 -11.34 -4.10 -19.61
CA GLU A 258 -12.52 -4.00 -20.44
C GLU A 258 -13.33 -2.72 -20.18
N ARG A 259 -13.56 -2.37 -18.90
CA ARG A 259 -14.50 -1.32 -18.51
C ARG A 259 -13.84 0.01 -18.18
N ILE A 260 -12.67 0.00 -17.56
CA ILE A 260 -11.93 1.22 -17.14
C ILE A 260 -10.95 1.65 -18.22
N LYS A 261 -10.33 0.70 -18.92
CA LYS A 261 -9.35 0.91 -19.99
C LYS A 261 -8.14 1.74 -19.57
N PRO A 262 -7.48 1.41 -18.46
CA PRO A 262 -6.29 2.13 -18.06
C PRO A 262 -5.13 1.84 -19.03
N LYS A 263 -4.05 2.63 -18.94
CA LYS A 263 -2.83 2.42 -19.72
C LYS A 263 -2.25 1.00 -19.55
N ALA A 264 -2.30 0.46 -18.33
CA ALA A 264 -1.89 -0.89 -18.02
C ALA A 264 -2.53 -1.38 -16.72
N VAL A 265 -2.65 -2.70 -16.57
CA VAL A 265 -3.02 -3.35 -15.30
C VAL A 265 -1.96 -4.38 -14.94
N VAL A 266 -1.40 -4.25 -13.75
CA VAL A 266 -0.32 -5.11 -13.23
C VAL A 266 -0.83 -5.86 -12.01
N ILE A 267 -0.64 -7.19 -12.00
CA ILE A 267 -0.95 -8.01 -10.82
C ILE A 267 0.33 -8.21 -10.01
N ASN A 268 0.29 -7.77 -8.78
CA ASN A 268 1.32 -7.91 -7.78
C ASN A 268 0.90 -8.90 -6.68
N ASP A 269 1.89 -9.55 -6.07
CA ASP A 269 1.66 -10.29 -4.84
C ASP A 269 1.66 -9.32 -3.63
N VAL A 270 0.93 -9.65 -2.58
CA VAL A 270 1.14 -9.06 -1.27
C VAL A 270 2.33 -9.77 -0.64
N TYR A 271 3.40 -9.01 -0.37
CA TYR A 271 4.61 -9.56 0.24
C TYR A 271 4.52 -9.61 1.77
N PRO A 272 5.43 -10.33 2.45
CA PRO A 272 5.29 -10.62 3.87
C PRO A 272 5.17 -9.42 4.79
N ALA A 273 5.78 -8.26 4.48
CA ALA A 273 5.68 -7.05 5.30
C ALA A 273 4.23 -6.62 5.55
N CYS A 274 3.38 -6.69 4.53
CA CYS A 274 1.94 -6.49 4.63
C CYS A 274 1.20 -7.81 4.89
N GLY A 275 1.60 -8.89 4.21
CA GLY A 275 0.90 -10.17 4.18
C GLY A 275 0.72 -10.84 5.54
N ILE A 276 1.72 -10.75 6.43
CA ILE A 276 1.66 -11.29 7.80
C ILE A 276 0.52 -10.63 8.62
N ASN A 277 0.20 -9.37 8.34
CA ASN A 277 -0.86 -8.65 9.04
C ASN A 277 -2.24 -8.77 8.36
N ILE A 278 -2.27 -9.03 7.06
CA ILE A 278 -3.50 -9.12 6.26
C ILE A 278 -3.99 -10.57 6.16
N GLY A 279 -3.06 -11.52 6.05
CA GLY A 279 -3.35 -12.92 5.79
C GLY A 279 -3.70 -13.23 4.33
N PRO A 280 -4.06 -14.49 4.05
CA PRO A 280 -4.50 -14.90 2.72
C PRO A 280 -5.93 -14.42 2.44
N GLY A 281 -6.22 -14.11 1.16
CA GLY A 281 -7.58 -13.81 0.70
C GLY A 281 -7.83 -12.37 0.27
N LEU A 282 -6.79 -11.51 0.27
CA LEU A 282 -6.88 -10.16 -0.29
C LEU A 282 -6.89 -10.21 -1.83
N MET A 283 -7.71 -9.36 -2.40
CA MET A 283 -7.64 -8.92 -3.79
C MET A 283 -8.13 -7.47 -3.86
N ALA A 284 -7.25 -6.56 -4.27
CA ALA A 284 -7.58 -5.14 -4.35
C ALA A 284 -6.85 -4.46 -5.51
N ALA A 285 -7.53 -3.55 -6.21
CA ALA A 285 -6.94 -2.64 -7.17
C ALA A 285 -6.57 -1.32 -6.49
N TYR A 286 -5.46 -0.74 -6.94
CA TYR A 286 -4.90 0.53 -6.45
C TYR A 286 -4.69 1.47 -7.63
N TYR A 287 -5.15 2.71 -7.49
CA TYR A 287 -5.19 3.70 -8.56
C TYR A 287 -5.25 5.14 -8.03
N VAL A 288 -5.12 6.12 -8.90
CA VAL A 288 -5.29 7.54 -8.58
C VAL A 288 -6.69 7.99 -9.01
N GLY A 289 -7.37 8.71 -8.15
CA GLY A 289 -8.72 9.19 -8.44
C GLY A 289 -9.06 10.48 -7.71
N SER A 290 -10.34 10.79 -7.62
CA SER A 290 -10.84 11.92 -6.84
C SER A 290 -10.37 11.83 -5.38
N PRO A 291 -10.16 12.95 -4.68
CA PRO A 291 -9.78 12.93 -3.27
C PRO A 291 -10.79 12.15 -2.41
N ILE A 292 -10.28 11.36 -1.45
CA ILE A 292 -11.13 10.66 -0.48
C ILE A 292 -11.83 11.69 0.39
N SER A 293 -13.16 11.55 0.52
CA SER A 293 -13.99 12.50 1.25
C SER A 293 -13.86 12.31 2.76
N LYS A 294 -14.09 13.41 3.50
CA LYS A 294 -14.11 13.36 4.97
C LYS A 294 -15.17 12.39 5.45
N GLY A 295 -14.79 11.48 6.35
CA GLY A 295 -15.68 10.45 6.89
C GLY A 295 -16.18 9.44 5.86
N LEU A 296 -15.60 9.41 4.66
CA LEU A 296 -16.00 8.55 3.54
C LEU A 296 -17.47 8.76 3.08
N GLU A 297 -17.97 9.97 3.21
CA GLU A 297 -19.38 10.29 2.94
C GLU A 297 -19.73 10.11 1.44
N ALA A 298 -18.87 10.60 0.54
CA ALA A 298 -19.08 10.44 -0.90
C ALA A 298 -18.94 8.96 -1.31
N GLU A 299 -17.99 8.26 -0.75
CA GLU A 299 -17.73 6.85 -1.00
C GLU A 299 -18.91 5.96 -0.59
N LYS A 300 -19.46 6.18 0.60
CA LYS A 300 -20.68 5.49 1.09
C LYS A 300 -21.83 5.69 0.12
N LYS A 301 -22.06 6.95 -0.30
CA LYS A 301 -23.13 7.29 -1.25
C LYS A 301 -22.97 6.60 -2.60
N ILE A 302 -21.73 6.52 -3.12
CA ILE A 302 -21.45 5.78 -4.35
C ILE A 302 -21.87 4.30 -4.20
N PHE A 303 -21.47 3.63 -3.10
CA PHE A 303 -21.85 2.23 -2.88
C PHE A 303 -23.34 2.05 -2.65
N GLU A 304 -24.03 2.98 -2.02
CA GLU A 304 -25.50 2.96 -1.91
C GLU A 304 -26.20 3.04 -3.26
N GLU A 305 -25.70 3.89 -4.17
CA GLU A 305 -26.22 4.01 -5.54
C GLU A 305 -25.96 2.75 -6.36
N LEU A 306 -24.77 2.17 -6.25
CA LEU A 306 -24.40 0.94 -6.96
C LEU A 306 -25.19 -0.27 -6.46
N SER A 307 -25.44 -0.35 -5.16
CA SER A 307 -26.21 -1.45 -4.55
C SER A 307 -27.69 -1.46 -4.93
N LYS A 308 -28.27 -0.31 -5.32
CA LYS A 308 -29.66 -0.23 -5.80
C LYS A 308 -29.84 -0.69 -7.24
N LYS A 309 -28.74 -0.78 -8.01
CA LYS A 309 -28.76 -1.16 -9.43
C LYS A 309 -28.51 -2.66 -9.64
N ASN A 310 -28.02 -3.36 -8.62
CA ASN A 310 -27.72 -4.79 -8.60
C ASN A 310 -28.73 -5.54 -7.75
#